data_20cb0ef96f5c1797ef3544e6d4637fc9
#
_entry.id   20cb0ef96f5c1797ef3544e6d4637fc9
#
_cell.length_a   1.000
_cell.length_b   1.000
_cell.length_c   1.000
_cell.angle_alpha   90.00
_cell.angle_beta   90.00
_cell.angle_gamma   90.00
#
_symmetry.space_group_name_H-M   'P 1'
#
loop_
_entity.id
_entity.type
_entity.pdbx_description
1 polymer ?
#
loop_
_entity_poly.entity_id
_entity_poly.type
_entity_poly.pdbx_seq_one_letter_code
_entity_poly.pdbx_strand_id
1 'polypeptide(L)'
;MLERGVEEEVIPYCIEHNIGVVPFSPIASGFLSGKVTVNSDFSHSDDVRKFVPQLRKENMEANQPVIELLGSYAERKNVTMAQISLSWMLHKYPNVVPIPGSKNQQCILENLGAWNISLLEDALAQITVYGHRGFVEKQGSSMKEWNRK
;
A
#
# COMPACT_ATOMS: atom_id res chain seq x y z
N MET A 1 -1.69 -2.93 -1.44
CA MET A 1 -2.80 -2.11 -2.00
C MET A 1 -2.52 -1.71 -3.45
N LEU A 2 -1.40 -1.05 -3.77
CA LEU A 2 -1.08 -0.64 -5.15
C LEU A 2 -0.56 -1.81 -6.02
N GLU A 3 0.32 -2.63 -5.48
CA GLU A 3 0.84 -3.85 -6.11
C GLU A 3 -0.07 -5.03 -5.76
N ARG A 4 -0.75 -5.58 -6.77
CA ARG A 4 -1.79 -6.60 -6.53
C ARG A 4 -1.64 -7.87 -7.37
N GLY A 5 -0.57 -7.96 -8.18
CA GLY A 5 -0.32 -9.12 -9.04
C GLY A 5 -0.20 -10.46 -8.29
N VAL A 6 0.06 -10.42 -6.98
CA VAL A 6 0.13 -11.62 -6.13
C VAL A 6 -1.26 -12.14 -5.66
N GLU A 7 -2.34 -11.37 -5.90
CA GLU A 7 -3.68 -11.73 -5.42
C GLU A 7 -4.32 -12.88 -6.21
N GLU A 8 -3.93 -13.07 -7.45
CA GLU A 8 -4.54 -14.06 -8.34
C GLU A 8 -4.03 -15.49 -8.08
N GLU A 9 -2.76 -15.64 -7.76
CA GLU A 9 -2.14 -16.97 -7.61
C GLU A 9 -1.43 -17.14 -6.26
N VAL A 10 -0.54 -16.21 -5.89
CA VAL A 10 0.36 -16.39 -4.74
C VAL A 10 -0.39 -16.38 -3.41
N ILE A 11 -1.27 -15.41 -3.19
CA ILE A 11 -2.01 -15.32 -1.91
C ILE A 11 -2.97 -16.51 -1.74
N PRO A 12 -3.78 -16.91 -2.73
CA PRO A 12 -4.62 -18.11 -2.63
C PRO A 12 -3.80 -19.38 -2.34
N TYR A 13 -2.69 -19.57 -3.03
CA TYR A 13 -1.79 -20.69 -2.79
C TYR A 13 -1.26 -20.69 -1.34
N CYS A 14 -0.82 -19.53 -0.85
CA CYS A 14 -0.33 -19.40 0.52
C CYS A 14 -1.43 -19.70 1.57
N ILE A 15 -2.66 -19.28 1.32
CA ILE A 15 -3.80 -19.59 2.19
C ILE A 15 -4.06 -21.09 2.22
N GLU A 16 -4.15 -21.74 1.06
CA GLU A 16 -4.40 -23.18 0.93
C GLU A 16 -3.34 -24.01 1.66
N HIS A 17 -2.08 -23.56 1.64
CA HIS A 17 -0.96 -24.29 2.24
C HIS A 17 -0.54 -23.79 3.64
N ASN A 18 -1.36 -22.95 4.28
CA ASN A 18 -1.08 -22.34 5.60
C ASN A 18 0.27 -21.60 5.66
N ILE A 19 0.64 -20.91 4.58
CA ILE A 19 1.85 -20.10 4.49
C ILE A 19 1.53 -18.65 4.82
N GLY A 20 2.25 -18.05 5.78
CA GLY A 20 2.15 -16.63 6.08
C GLY A 20 2.79 -15.77 5.00
N VAL A 21 2.18 -14.63 4.67
CA VAL A 21 2.68 -13.66 3.70
C VAL A 21 3.10 -12.38 4.41
N VAL A 22 4.36 -11.96 4.21
CA VAL A 22 4.94 -10.77 4.84
C VAL A 22 5.26 -9.74 3.75
N PRO A 23 4.32 -8.82 3.43
CA PRO A 23 4.54 -7.81 2.41
C PRO A 23 5.48 -6.71 2.91
N PHE A 24 6.52 -6.40 2.14
CA PHE A 24 7.37 -5.25 2.39
C PHE A 24 6.74 -3.95 1.85
N SER A 25 7.20 -2.80 2.37
CA SER A 25 6.72 -1.47 1.96
C SER A 25 5.17 -1.34 1.90
N PRO A 26 4.44 -1.79 2.94
CA PRO A 26 2.99 -1.92 2.89
C PRO A 26 2.26 -0.58 2.74
N ILE A 27 2.91 0.55 3.06
CA ILE A 27 2.40 1.92 2.88
C ILE A 27 3.06 2.66 1.70
N ALA A 28 3.61 1.91 0.72
CA ALA A 28 4.21 2.45 -0.51
C ALA A 28 5.22 3.58 -0.24
N SER A 29 6.21 3.33 0.63
CA SER A 29 7.26 4.30 1.01
C SER A 29 6.73 5.65 1.52
N GLY A 30 5.53 5.66 2.11
CA GLY A 30 4.87 6.84 2.67
C GLY A 30 3.78 7.45 1.78
N PHE A 31 3.61 7.02 0.53
CA PHE A 31 2.57 7.54 -0.35
C PHE A 31 1.16 7.27 0.20
N LEU A 32 0.87 6.04 0.64
CA LEU A 32 -0.42 5.69 1.24
C LEU A 32 -0.65 6.28 2.64
N SER A 33 0.31 7.01 3.20
CA SER A 33 0.12 7.79 4.42
C SER A 33 -0.27 9.25 4.16
N GLY A 34 -0.27 9.68 2.90
CA GLY A 34 -0.49 11.06 2.49
C GLY A 34 0.70 12.00 2.75
N LYS A 35 1.80 11.51 3.36
CA LYS A 35 3.00 12.32 3.64
C LYS A 35 3.91 12.49 2.43
N VAL A 36 3.81 11.62 1.45
CA VAL A 36 4.51 11.68 0.16
C VAL A 36 3.50 12.06 -0.91
N THR A 37 3.81 13.10 -1.68
CA THR A 37 2.95 13.67 -2.70
C THR A 37 3.72 13.88 -4.00
N VAL A 38 3.02 14.26 -5.07
CA VAL A 38 3.63 14.61 -6.38
C VAL A 38 4.66 15.75 -6.31
N ASN A 39 4.64 16.53 -5.22
CA ASN A 39 5.57 17.64 -4.96
C ASN A 39 6.75 17.21 -4.06
N SER A 40 6.80 15.95 -3.62
CA SER A 40 7.90 15.45 -2.79
C SER A 40 9.18 15.34 -3.61
N ASP A 41 10.29 15.85 -3.05
CA ASP A 41 11.61 15.77 -3.67
C ASP A 41 12.39 14.55 -3.15
N PHE A 42 12.84 13.71 -4.07
CA PHE A 42 13.67 12.53 -3.82
C PHE A 42 15.06 12.64 -4.45
N SER A 43 15.50 13.85 -4.80
CA SER A 43 16.78 14.09 -5.50
C SER A 43 18.02 13.80 -4.65
N HIS A 44 17.86 13.74 -3.32
CA HIS A 44 19.00 13.47 -2.43
C HIS A 44 19.70 12.16 -2.80
N SER A 45 21.05 12.15 -2.77
CA SER A 45 21.86 11.01 -3.25
C SER A 45 21.49 9.67 -2.64
N ASP A 46 21.16 9.67 -1.35
CA ASP A 46 20.89 8.46 -0.56
C ASP A 46 19.41 8.08 -0.51
N ASP A 47 18.55 8.85 -1.19
CA ASP A 47 17.12 8.59 -1.20
C ASP A 47 16.76 7.54 -2.26
N VAL A 48 16.61 6.29 -1.80
CA VAL A 48 16.22 5.15 -2.66
C VAL A 48 14.82 5.29 -3.25
N ARG A 49 13.97 6.20 -2.72
CA ARG A 49 12.61 6.42 -3.19
C ARG A 49 12.55 6.92 -4.64
N LYS A 50 13.60 7.57 -5.14
CA LYS A 50 13.72 7.97 -6.55
C LYS A 50 13.64 6.80 -7.54
N PHE A 51 13.94 5.58 -7.10
CA PHE A 51 13.88 4.38 -7.93
C PHE A 51 12.57 3.60 -7.78
N VAL A 52 11.68 4.02 -6.88
CA VAL A 52 10.41 3.34 -6.61
C VAL A 52 9.39 3.73 -7.68
N PRO A 53 8.93 2.78 -8.54
CA PRO A 53 8.03 3.10 -9.66
C PRO A 53 6.72 3.74 -9.21
N GLN A 54 6.17 3.34 -8.07
CA GLN A 54 4.93 3.88 -7.51
C GLN A 54 5.03 5.36 -7.16
N LEU A 55 6.25 5.89 -6.94
CA LEU A 55 6.52 7.28 -6.60
C LEU A 55 6.88 8.15 -7.80
N ARG A 56 6.81 7.61 -9.02
CA ARG A 56 6.88 8.44 -10.22
C ARG A 56 5.63 9.32 -10.30
N LYS A 57 5.81 10.56 -10.75
CA LYS A 57 4.75 11.57 -10.76
C LYS A 57 3.47 11.07 -11.43
N GLU A 58 3.58 10.50 -12.63
CA GLU A 58 2.45 9.95 -13.38
C GLU A 58 1.72 8.83 -12.62
N ASN A 59 2.45 8.00 -11.87
CA ASN A 59 1.83 6.92 -11.08
C ASN A 59 1.18 7.46 -9.80
N MET A 60 1.76 8.46 -9.16
CA MET A 60 1.13 9.13 -8.01
C MET A 60 -0.15 9.86 -8.43
N GLU A 61 -0.14 10.56 -9.56
CA GLU A 61 -1.32 11.22 -10.13
C GLU A 61 -2.43 10.20 -10.46
N ALA A 62 -2.09 9.09 -11.09
CA ALA A 62 -3.04 8.01 -11.40
C ALA A 62 -3.65 7.35 -10.15
N ASN A 63 -2.93 7.32 -9.04
CA ASN A 63 -3.38 6.76 -7.76
C ASN A 63 -3.97 7.82 -6.80
N GLN A 64 -4.11 9.08 -7.22
CA GLN A 64 -4.70 10.13 -6.39
C GLN A 64 -6.11 9.78 -5.85
N PRO A 65 -7.01 9.15 -6.63
CA PRO A 65 -8.31 8.71 -6.10
C PRO A 65 -8.23 7.74 -4.91
N VAL A 66 -7.19 6.90 -4.86
CA VAL A 66 -6.94 6.00 -3.71
C VAL A 66 -6.57 6.83 -2.48
N ILE A 67 -5.70 7.84 -2.66
CA ILE A 67 -5.27 8.73 -1.57
C ILE A 67 -6.47 9.51 -0.99
N GLU A 68 -7.32 10.06 -1.85
CA GLU A 68 -8.53 10.79 -1.44
C GLU A 68 -9.50 9.87 -0.68
N LEU A 69 -9.70 8.64 -1.17
CA LEU A 69 -10.53 7.66 -0.51
C LEU A 69 -9.97 7.29 0.88
N LEU A 70 -8.68 7.00 0.99
CA LEU A 70 -8.02 6.72 2.27
C LEU A 70 -8.14 7.89 3.24
N GLY A 71 -7.97 9.13 2.76
CA GLY A 71 -8.14 10.35 3.53
C GLY A 71 -9.56 10.45 4.11
N SER A 72 -10.58 10.23 3.29
CA SER A 72 -11.97 10.29 3.72
C SER A 72 -12.32 9.25 4.80
N TYR A 73 -11.76 8.04 4.71
CA TYR A 73 -11.93 7.01 5.75
C TYR A 73 -11.15 7.34 7.03
N ALA A 74 -9.93 7.89 6.89
CA ALA A 74 -9.09 8.30 8.00
C ALA A 74 -9.76 9.39 8.84
N GLU A 75 -10.32 10.42 8.20
CA GLU A 75 -11.08 11.50 8.86
C GLU A 75 -12.31 10.95 9.59
N ARG A 76 -13.15 10.16 8.92
CA ARG A 76 -14.37 9.58 9.51
C ARG A 76 -14.10 8.72 10.73
N LYS A 77 -12.95 8.03 10.77
CA LYS A 77 -12.57 7.14 11.87
C LYS A 77 -11.63 7.80 12.88
N ASN A 78 -11.21 9.05 12.65
CA ASN A 78 -10.22 9.77 13.45
C ASN A 78 -8.92 8.97 13.64
N VAL A 79 -8.40 8.44 12.53
CA VAL A 79 -7.16 7.66 12.45
C VAL A 79 -6.30 8.16 11.29
N THR A 80 -5.08 7.63 11.13
CA THR A 80 -4.21 8.01 10.01
C THR A 80 -4.53 7.20 8.74
N MET A 81 -4.21 7.76 7.56
CA MET A 81 -4.32 7.04 6.29
C MET A 81 -3.45 5.78 6.25
N ALA A 82 -2.27 5.84 6.88
CA ALA A 82 -1.39 4.66 7.04
C ALA A 82 -2.10 3.55 7.80
N GLN A 83 -2.80 3.89 8.89
CA GLN A 83 -3.58 2.91 9.65
C GLN A 83 -4.73 2.31 8.83
N ILE A 84 -5.45 3.10 8.03
CA ILE A 84 -6.49 2.57 7.11
C ILE A 84 -5.87 1.61 6.09
N SER A 85 -4.73 1.97 5.48
CA SER A 85 -4.05 1.12 4.52
C SER A 85 -3.59 -0.21 5.10
N LEU A 86 -3.03 -0.20 6.30
CA LEU A 86 -2.59 -1.40 7.01
C LEU A 86 -3.77 -2.26 7.45
N SER A 87 -4.81 -1.63 8.02
CA SER A 87 -6.04 -2.32 8.43
C SER A 87 -6.72 -3.01 7.24
N TRP A 88 -6.75 -2.38 6.07
CA TRP A 88 -7.26 -3.00 4.84
C TRP A 88 -6.54 -4.33 4.52
N MET A 89 -5.20 -4.39 4.61
CA MET A 89 -4.44 -5.62 4.37
C MET A 89 -4.76 -6.69 5.40
N LEU A 90 -4.84 -6.32 6.68
CA LEU A 90 -5.12 -7.24 7.79
C LEU A 90 -6.52 -7.86 7.71
N HIS A 91 -7.51 -7.09 7.22
CA HIS A 91 -8.89 -7.59 7.08
C HIS A 91 -9.11 -8.37 5.79
N LYS A 92 -8.41 -8.00 4.71
CA LYS A 92 -8.60 -8.65 3.42
C LYS A 92 -8.00 -10.05 3.36
N TYR A 93 -6.88 -10.28 4.05
CA TYR A 93 -6.13 -11.53 3.97
C TYR A 93 -5.77 -12.06 5.35
N PRO A 94 -6.27 -13.25 5.72
CA PRO A 94 -6.07 -13.80 7.07
C PRO A 94 -4.61 -14.21 7.36
N ASN A 95 -3.81 -14.42 6.31
CA ASN A 95 -2.43 -14.90 6.38
C ASN A 95 -1.39 -13.79 6.11
N VAL A 96 -1.81 -12.52 6.01
CA VAL A 96 -0.92 -11.39 5.70
C VAL A 96 -0.54 -10.63 6.96
N VAL A 97 0.77 -10.43 7.17
CA VAL A 97 1.33 -9.63 8.26
C VAL A 97 2.20 -8.52 7.66
N PRO A 98 1.69 -7.28 7.54
CA PRO A 98 2.47 -6.16 7.01
C PRO A 98 3.59 -5.75 7.95
N ILE A 99 4.74 -5.33 7.38
CA ILE A 99 5.92 -4.87 8.10
C ILE A 99 6.22 -3.40 7.79
N PRO A 100 5.43 -2.44 8.32
CA PRO A 100 5.64 -1.03 8.06
C PRO A 100 6.88 -0.51 8.79
N GLY A 101 7.93 -0.14 8.03
CA GLY A 101 9.15 0.44 8.58
C GLY A 101 8.98 1.93 8.92
N SER A 102 9.58 2.38 10.02
CA SER A 102 9.72 3.80 10.35
C SER A 102 10.94 4.05 11.24
N LYS A 103 11.55 5.23 11.12
CA LYS A 103 12.55 5.75 12.06
C LYS A 103 11.92 6.58 13.19
N ASN A 104 10.63 6.87 13.10
CA ASN A 104 9.89 7.68 14.06
C ASN A 104 9.07 6.77 14.97
N GLN A 105 9.32 6.83 16.28
CA GLN A 105 8.63 6.03 17.29
C GLN A 105 7.11 6.22 17.26
N GLN A 106 6.65 7.45 17.12
CA GLN A 106 5.21 7.76 17.06
C GLN A 106 4.56 7.06 15.85
N CYS A 107 5.21 7.10 14.67
CA CYS A 107 4.70 6.40 13.48
C CYS A 107 4.67 4.88 13.67
N ILE A 108 5.62 4.30 14.43
CA ILE A 108 5.61 2.86 14.74
C ILE A 108 4.39 2.51 15.59
N LEU A 109 4.13 3.30 16.64
CA LEU A 109 2.96 3.10 17.52
C LEU A 109 1.64 3.30 16.76
N GLU A 110 1.54 4.32 15.91
CA GLU A 110 0.40 4.54 15.03
C GLU A 110 0.17 3.32 14.11
N ASN A 111 1.21 2.82 13.46
CA ASN A 111 1.12 1.64 12.58
C ASN A 111 0.63 0.39 13.32
N LEU A 112 1.09 0.17 14.56
CA LEU A 112 0.60 -0.93 15.40
C LEU A 112 -0.89 -0.78 15.72
N GLY A 113 -1.38 0.44 15.91
CA GLY A 113 -2.79 0.75 16.14
C GLY A 113 -3.72 0.32 15.00
N ALA A 114 -3.20 0.06 13.81
CA ALA A 114 -3.99 -0.44 12.66
C ALA A 114 -4.70 -1.76 12.95
N TRP A 115 -4.16 -2.59 13.83
CA TRP A 115 -4.77 -3.85 14.27
C TRP A 115 -6.14 -3.66 14.92
N ASN A 116 -6.34 -2.56 15.61
CA ASN A 116 -7.57 -2.26 16.35
C ASN A 116 -8.64 -1.53 15.51
N ILE A 117 -8.38 -1.28 14.23
CA ILE A 117 -9.31 -0.54 13.36
C ILE A 117 -10.17 -1.56 12.60
N SER A 118 -11.46 -1.54 12.86
CA SER A 118 -12.43 -2.30 12.07
C SER A 118 -12.81 -1.52 10.81
N LEU A 119 -12.70 -2.15 9.66
CA LEU A 119 -13.22 -1.66 8.38
C LEU A 119 -14.51 -2.43 8.04
N LEU A 120 -15.54 -1.68 7.65
CA LEU A 120 -16.78 -2.28 7.17
C LEU A 120 -16.55 -2.91 5.78
N GLU A 121 -17.37 -3.89 5.41
CA GLU A 121 -17.24 -4.60 4.13
C GLU A 121 -17.30 -3.68 2.91
N ASP A 122 -18.15 -2.64 2.95
CA ASP A 122 -18.25 -1.63 1.89
C ASP A 122 -16.96 -0.82 1.75
N ALA A 123 -16.30 -0.46 2.87
CA ALA A 123 -15.02 0.22 2.86
C ALA A 123 -13.90 -0.67 2.28
N LEU A 124 -13.88 -1.95 2.66
CA LEU A 124 -12.95 -2.93 2.11
C LEU A 124 -13.15 -3.09 0.60
N ALA A 125 -14.39 -3.18 0.15
CA ALA A 125 -14.76 -3.31 -1.27
C ALA A 125 -14.35 -2.06 -2.06
N GLN A 126 -14.68 -0.86 -1.57
CA GLN A 126 -14.33 0.40 -2.25
C GLN A 126 -12.81 0.56 -2.38
N ILE A 127 -12.05 0.40 -1.30
CA ILE A 127 -10.59 0.49 -1.34
C ILE A 127 -10.01 -0.57 -2.30
N THR A 128 -10.61 -1.76 -2.34
CA THR A 128 -10.22 -2.82 -3.26
C THR A 128 -10.39 -2.41 -4.72
N VAL A 129 -11.54 -1.84 -5.09
CA VAL A 129 -11.84 -1.41 -6.46
C VAL A 129 -10.92 -0.27 -6.92
N TYR A 130 -10.74 0.75 -6.08
CA TYR A 130 -9.89 1.90 -6.42
C TYR A 130 -8.41 1.53 -6.52
N GLY A 131 -7.90 0.72 -5.60
CA GLY A 131 -6.51 0.24 -5.65
C GLY A 131 -6.17 -0.58 -6.90
N HIS A 132 -7.17 -1.20 -7.55
CA HIS A 132 -6.97 -1.99 -8.75
C HIS A 132 -6.85 -1.14 -10.04
N ARG A 133 -7.50 0.01 -10.10
CA ARG A 133 -7.61 0.80 -11.34
C ARG A 133 -6.35 1.60 -11.71
N GLY A 134 -5.50 1.94 -10.74
CA GLY A 134 -4.40 2.90 -10.98
C GLY A 134 -3.10 2.31 -11.51
N PHE A 135 -2.84 1.00 -11.32
CA PHE A 135 -1.50 0.42 -11.53
C PHE A 135 -1.40 -0.66 -12.62
N VAL A 136 -2.51 -1.27 -13.03
CA VAL A 136 -2.52 -2.50 -13.85
C VAL A 136 -2.02 -2.30 -15.29
N GLU A 137 -2.20 -1.13 -15.88
CA GLU A 137 -1.83 -0.94 -17.30
C GLU A 137 -0.33 -0.74 -17.58
N LYS A 138 0.48 -0.37 -16.57
CA LYS A 138 1.90 -0.04 -16.77
C LYS A 138 2.90 -1.06 -16.20
N GLN A 139 2.47 -2.03 -15.40
CA GLN A 139 3.36 -3.06 -14.83
C GLN A 139 3.82 -4.13 -15.82
N GLY A 140 3.11 -4.36 -16.91
CA GLY A 140 3.49 -5.36 -17.93
C GLY A 140 4.85 -5.14 -18.56
N SER A 141 5.46 -3.97 -18.43
CA SER A 141 6.78 -3.65 -18.97
C SER A 141 7.93 -3.77 -17.98
N SER A 142 7.75 -3.45 -16.69
CA SER A 142 8.87 -3.38 -15.73
C SER A 142 9.28 -4.73 -15.14
N MET A 143 8.35 -5.67 -14.92
CA MET A 143 8.71 -7.03 -14.46
C MET A 143 9.36 -7.87 -15.57
N LYS A 144 9.01 -7.62 -16.83
CA LYS A 144 9.68 -8.30 -17.97
C LYS A 144 11.12 -7.85 -18.19
N GLU A 145 11.49 -6.64 -17.78
CA GLU A 145 12.87 -6.15 -17.85
C GLU A 145 13.76 -6.71 -16.74
N TRP A 146 13.20 -7.00 -15.56
CA TRP A 146 13.98 -7.54 -14.43
C TRP A 146 14.37 -9.01 -14.64
N ASN A 147 13.52 -9.79 -15.31
CA ASN A 147 13.78 -11.20 -15.62
C ASN A 147 14.70 -11.41 -16.84
N ARG A 148 15.24 -10.35 -17.47
CA ARG A 148 16.15 -10.44 -18.62
C ARG A 148 17.62 -10.14 -18.29
N LYS A 149 17.97 -9.99 -17.02
CA LYS A 149 19.34 -9.92 -16.53
C LYS A 149 19.59 -11.06 -15.57
#